data_27342aeec9a41ac7f9fdb91bac84673e
#
_entry.id   27342aeec9a41ac7f9fdb91bac84673e
#
_cell.length_a   1.000
_cell.length_b   1.000
_cell.length_c   1.000
_cell.angle_alpha   90.00
_cell.angle_beta   90.00
_cell.angle_gamma   90.00
#
_symmetry.space_group_name_H-M   'P 1'
#
loop_
_entity.id
_entity.type
_entity.pdbx_description
1 polymer ?
#
loop_
_entity_poly.entity_id
_entity_poly.type
_entity_poly.pdbx_seq_one_letter_code
_entity_poly.pdbx_strand_id
1 'polypeptide(L)'
;MVLGRMIDVVLAVAAATWIAVAGMTGEVKAAAYDTSRLDRMPDFSQTDRRLNLPGGGSHYCVPVATANVLVWLAEQRGYKKLLPVQGLTTIEKVASVATELGSDNLMSTAPKGGTNLQKFVDGLSAFIRKSGYRPSLEAHSPWSYRNVTRNHTGAPDMYKIRSEFARGAGVWISVGFFKEGNRSGDFQRVGGHMTTMAGFGVNERGATDRDVIILHDPDDGHRASVQRRYLHPERIRNAVHVDSNGRQIARLDDFLDVSNSFNMRQGYRAILMHVFVLDM
;
A
#
# COMPACT_ATOMS: atom_id res chain seq x y z
N MET A 1 12.06 -70.36 55.45
CA MET A 1 12.38 -70.15 54.03
C MET A 1 11.21 -69.43 53.40
N VAL A 2 11.18 -68.10 53.45
CA VAL A 2 10.26 -67.25 52.69
C VAL A 2 10.98 -65.90 52.43
N LEU A 3 11.27 -65.60 51.17
CA LEU A 3 11.88 -64.36 50.71
C LEU A 3 10.91 -63.23 50.77
N GLY A 4 11.24 -62.15 51.49
CA GLY A 4 10.57 -60.87 51.42
C GLY A 4 11.16 -60.07 50.27
N ARG A 5 10.30 -59.62 49.35
CA ARG A 5 10.61 -58.60 48.31
C ARG A 5 10.33 -57.23 48.86
N MET A 6 11.33 -56.40 49.00
CA MET A 6 11.24 -54.95 49.16
C MET A 6 10.84 -54.33 47.82
N ILE A 7 9.79 -53.52 47.87
CA ILE A 7 9.38 -52.70 46.73
C ILE A 7 9.89 -51.29 47.04
N ASP A 8 10.88 -50.84 46.27
CA ASP A 8 11.34 -49.45 46.29
C ASP A 8 10.36 -48.56 45.54
N VAL A 9 9.74 -47.68 46.27
CA VAL A 9 8.91 -46.63 45.71
C VAL A 9 9.78 -45.42 45.39
N VAL A 10 10.06 -45.20 44.12
CA VAL A 10 10.76 -44.02 43.65
C VAL A 10 9.74 -42.89 43.49
N LEU A 11 9.79 -41.92 44.39
CA LEU A 11 9.04 -40.67 44.33
C LEU A 11 9.75 -39.74 43.31
N ALA A 12 9.19 -39.61 42.11
CA ALA A 12 9.60 -38.62 41.14
C ALA A 12 9.00 -37.24 41.54
N VAL A 13 9.83 -36.35 42.05
CA VAL A 13 9.45 -34.94 42.30
C VAL A 13 9.52 -34.20 40.95
N ALA A 14 8.39 -33.96 40.34
CA ALA A 14 8.27 -33.07 39.19
C ALA A 14 8.40 -31.62 39.64
N ALA A 15 9.57 -31.01 39.47
CA ALA A 15 9.75 -29.58 39.63
C ALA A 15 9.15 -28.87 38.45
N ALA A 16 7.97 -28.30 38.60
CA ALA A 16 7.35 -27.42 37.62
C ALA A 16 8.09 -26.08 37.61
N THR A 17 8.97 -25.90 36.66
CA THR A 17 9.65 -24.62 36.39
C THR A 17 8.64 -23.71 35.70
N TRP A 18 8.05 -22.78 36.44
CA TRP A 18 7.29 -21.67 35.86
C TRP A 18 8.27 -20.68 35.24
N ILE A 19 8.39 -20.74 33.91
CA ILE A 19 9.06 -19.68 33.15
C ILE A 19 8.06 -18.52 33.13
N ALA A 20 8.30 -17.51 33.98
CA ALA A 20 7.62 -16.23 33.89
C ALA A 20 8.07 -15.58 32.57
N VAL A 21 7.27 -15.71 31.53
CA VAL A 21 7.39 -14.86 30.34
C VAL A 21 6.98 -13.48 30.78
N ALA A 22 7.96 -12.69 31.26
CA ALA A 22 7.80 -11.26 31.42
C ALA A 22 7.43 -10.70 30.04
N GLY A 23 6.17 -10.35 29.88
CA GLY A 23 5.69 -9.66 28.69
C GLY A 23 6.47 -8.36 28.54
N MET A 24 7.49 -8.36 27.70
CA MET A 24 8.11 -7.14 27.20
C MET A 24 7.11 -6.49 26.25
N THR A 25 6.16 -5.73 26.82
CA THR A 25 5.44 -4.69 26.09
C THR A 25 6.39 -3.53 25.83
N GLY A 26 7.49 -3.82 25.14
CA GLY A 26 8.31 -2.77 24.58
C GLY A 26 7.47 -2.09 23.51
N GLU A 27 7.14 -0.81 23.68
CA GLU A 27 6.70 0.02 22.57
C GLU A 27 7.68 -0.21 21.42
N VAL A 28 7.22 -0.84 20.35
CA VAL A 28 8.01 -0.97 19.12
C VAL A 28 8.15 0.43 18.60
N LYS A 29 9.25 1.08 18.96
CA LYS A 29 9.59 2.41 18.45
C LYS A 29 9.65 2.28 16.93
N ALA A 30 8.72 2.91 16.23
CA ALA A 30 8.67 2.84 14.78
C ALA A 30 10.05 3.19 14.21
N ALA A 31 10.55 2.37 13.28
CA ALA A 31 11.85 2.60 12.67
C ALA A 31 11.90 4.02 12.09
N ALA A 32 13.04 4.68 12.24
CA ALA A 32 13.23 6.04 11.71
C ALA A 32 13.16 6.05 10.17
N TYR A 33 13.54 4.95 9.54
CA TYR A 33 13.47 4.72 8.09
C TYR A 33 13.35 3.23 7.78
N ASP A 34 12.82 2.92 6.61
CA ASP A 34 12.84 1.57 6.01
C ASP A 34 12.94 1.69 4.49
N THR A 35 14.01 1.16 3.94
CA THR A 35 14.31 1.12 2.51
C THR A 35 14.47 -0.31 1.99
N SER A 36 14.14 -1.30 2.80
CA SER A 36 14.40 -2.72 2.53
C SER A 36 13.70 -3.27 1.28
N ARG A 37 12.66 -2.57 0.80
CA ARG A 37 11.87 -2.99 -0.36
C ARG A 37 12.29 -2.35 -1.67
N LEU A 38 13.10 -1.28 -1.64
CA LEU A 38 13.41 -0.49 -2.84
C LEU A 38 13.97 -1.31 -4.01
N ASP A 39 14.79 -2.31 -3.72
CA ASP A 39 15.40 -3.17 -4.73
C ASP A 39 14.76 -4.56 -4.82
N ARG A 40 13.79 -4.86 -3.94
CA ARG A 40 13.17 -6.19 -3.84
C ARG A 40 11.72 -6.22 -4.32
N MET A 41 11.07 -5.07 -4.34
CA MET A 41 9.71 -4.93 -4.86
C MET A 41 9.80 -4.55 -6.34
N PRO A 42 9.05 -5.20 -7.23
CA PRO A 42 8.97 -4.79 -8.62
C PRO A 42 8.57 -3.31 -8.76
N ASP A 43 9.16 -2.64 -9.75
CA ASP A 43 8.91 -1.24 -10.08
C ASP A 43 8.70 -1.11 -11.58
N PHE A 44 7.56 -1.56 -12.06
CA PHE A 44 7.22 -1.51 -13.49
C PHE A 44 6.28 -0.34 -13.78
N SER A 45 6.58 0.37 -14.87
CA SER A 45 5.66 1.38 -15.41
C SER A 45 4.46 0.73 -16.07
N GLN A 46 3.29 1.32 -15.89
CA GLN A 46 2.04 0.89 -16.56
C GLN A 46 2.15 0.95 -18.10
N THR A 47 3.03 1.80 -18.64
CA THR A 47 3.26 1.99 -20.07
C THR A 47 4.45 1.18 -20.60
N ASP A 48 5.06 0.32 -19.78
CA ASP A 48 6.09 -0.60 -20.23
C ASP A 48 5.49 -1.58 -21.26
N ARG A 49 5.94 -1.47 -22.51
CA ARG A 49 5.43 -2.28 -23.62
C ARG A 49 5.58 -3.79 -23.39
N ARG A 50 6.55 -4.20 -22.57
CA ARG A 50 6.78 -5.61 -22.24
C ARG A 50 5.66 -6.21 -21.41
N LEU A 51 4.89 -5.38 -20.68
CA LEU A 51 3.71 -5.82 -19.92
C LEU A 51 2.52 -6.14 -20.83
N ASN A 52 2.52 -5.64 -22.07
CA ASN A 52 1.45 -5.85 -23.07
C ASN A 52 0.04 -5.63 -22.52
N LEU A 53 -0.14 -4.56 -21.75
CA LEU A 53 -1.41 -4.24 -21.08
C LEU A 53 -2.45 -3.68 -22.07
N PRO A 54 -3.75 -3.89 -21.83
CA PRO A 54 -4.82 -3.30 -22.60
C PRO A 54 -4.67 -1.78 -22.78
N GLY A 55 -4.89 -1.27 -24.00
CA GLY A 55 -4.76 0.15 -24.31
C GLY A 55 -3.35 0.70 -24.11
N GLY A 56 -2.31 -0.15 -24.15
CA GLY A 56 -0.93 0.24 -23.88
C GLY A 56 -0.68 0.66 -22.42
N GLY A 57 -1.57 0.30 -21.51
CA GLY A 57 -1.44 0.53 -20.07
C GLY A 57 -1.78 1.95 -19.60
N SER A 58 -2.22 2.86 -20.48
CA SER A 58 -2.39 4.30 -20.16
C SER A 58 -3.30 4.62 -18.97
N HIS A 59 -4.12 3.66 -18.52
CA HIS A 59 -5.03 3.79 -17.37
C HIS A 59 -4.86 2.67 -16.33
N TYR A 60 -3.73 1.97 -16.37
CA TYR A 60 -3.45 0.79 -15.57
C TYR A 60 -2.63 1.07 -14.29
N CYS A 61 -2.56 2.33 -13.82
CA CYS A 61 -1.80 2.64 -12.61
C CYS A 61 -2.22 1.78 -11.41
N VAL A 62 -3.52 1.60 -11.18
CA VAL A 62 -4.04 0.79 -10.07
C VAL A 62 -3.68 -0.69 -10.22
N PRO A 63 -3.97 -1.39 -11.34
CA PRO A 63 -3.57 -2.77 -11.51
C PRO A 63 -2.06 -3.00 -11.40
N VAL A 64 -1.24 -2.12 -11.99
CA VAL A 64 0.23 -2.27 -11.97
C VAL A 64 0.81 -2.01 -10.58
N ALA A 65 0.42 -0.91 -9.91
CA ALA A 65 0.81 -0.68 -8.53
C ALA A 65 0.42 -1.85 -7.63
N THR A 66 -0.76 -2.44 -7.87
CA THR A 66 -1.23 -3.61 -7.12
C THR A 66 -0.40 -4.84 -7.41
N ALA A 67 -0.12 -5.11 -8.69
CA ALA A 67 0.68 -6.26 -9.10
C ALA A 67 2.12 -6.20 -8.55
N ASN A 68 2.75 -5.02 -8.52
CA ASN A 68 4.09 -4.84 -7.93
C ASN A 68 4.12 -5.30 -6.45
N VAL A 69 3.10 -4.93 -5.65
CA VAL A 69 2.99 -5.38 -4.25
C VAL A 69 2.71 -6.88 -4.15
N LEU A 70 1.75 -7.41 -4.93
CA LEU A 70 1.36 -8.81 -4.82
C LEU A 70 2.47 -9.76 -5.25
N VAL A 71 3.25 -9.41 -6.29
CA VAL A 71 4.45 -10.16 -6.69
C VAL A 71 5.50 -10.11 -5.59
N TRP A 72 5.74 -8.95 -4.98
CA TRP A 72 6.65 -8.84 -3.83
C TRP A 72 6.19 -9.69 -2.64
N LEU A 73 4.90 -9.66 -2.28
CA LEU A 73 4.33 -10.49 -1.22
C LEU A 73 4.55 -11.99 -1.50
N ALA A 74 4.34 -12.40 -2.76
CA ALA A 74 4.53 -13.79 -3.15
C ALA A 74 6.00 -14.24 -3.07
N GLU A 75 6.92 -13.41 -3.53
CA GLU A 75 8.35 -13.75 -3.63
C GLU A 75 9.10 -13.56 -2.32
N GLN A 76 8.80 -12.48 -1.59
CA GLN A 76 9.57 -12.10 -0.41
C GLN A 76 8.88 -12.45 0.92
N ARG A 77 7.55 -12.66 0.89
CA ARG A 77 6.77 -12.96 2.10
C ARG A 77 6.13 -14.35 2.09
N GLY A 78 6.36 -15.13 1.02
CA GLY A 78 5.95 -16.52 0.93
C GLY A 78 4.49 -16.75 0.51
N TYR A 79 3.74 -15.73 0.11
CA TYR A 79 2.35 -15.84 -0.35
C TYR A 79 2.26 -16.34 -1.79
N LYS A 80 2.91 -17.46 -2.09
CA LYS A 80 3.15 -17.99 -3.45
C LYS A 80 1.90 -18.19 -4.30
N LYS A 81 0.73 -18.47 -3.68
CA LYS A 81 -0.55 -18.67 -4.38
C LYS A 81 -1.13 -17.37 -4.97
N LEU A 82 -0.55 -16.19 -4.64
CA LEU A 82 -0.90 -14.94 -5.32
C LEU A 82 -0.42 -14.91 -6.77
N LEU A 83 0.51 -15.79 -7.16
CA LEU A 83 0.99 -15.88 -8.54
C LEU A 83 0.24 -16.99 -9.28
N PRO A 84 -0.40 -16.67 -10.41
CA PRO A 84 -1.25 -17.61 -11.14
C PRO A 84 -0.43 -18.75 -11.78
N VAL A 85 0.83 -18.49 -12.13
CA VAL A 85 1.72 -19.47 -12.79
C VAL A 85 3.12 -19.43 -12.17
N GLN A 86 3.72 -20.61 -12.02
CA GLN A 86 5.11 -20.78 -11.59
C GLN A 86 6.08 -20.69 -12.80
N GLY A 87 7.33 -20.34 -12.53
CA GLY A 87 8.40 -20.34 -13.55
C GLY A 87 8.45 -19.09 -14.44
N LEU A 88 7.58 -18.12 -14.25
CA LEU A 88 7.61 -16.85 -14.97
C LEU A 88 8.73 -15.92 -14.45
N THR A 89 9.25 -15.09 -15.32
CA THR A 89 10.09 -13.94 -14.96
C THR A 89 9.27 -12.91 -14.17
N THR A 90 9.94 -12.01 -13.45
CA THR A 90 9.24 -10.98 -12.63
C THR A 90 8.31 -10.10 -13.49
N ILE A 91 8.74 -9.73 -14.69
CA ILE A 91 7.89 -8.93 -15.59
C ILE A 91 6.65 -9.68 -16.05
N GLU A 92 6.79 -10.97 -16.39
CA GLU A 92 5.65 -11.80 -16.78
C GLU A 92 4.66 -12.02 -15.63
N LYS A 93 5.16 -12.14 -14.39
CA LYS A 93 4.32 -12.20 -13.18
C LYS A 93 3.52 -10.91 -13.02
N VAL A 94 4.19 -9.74 -13.09
CA VAL A 94 3.52 -8.44 -12.99
C VAL A 94 2.51 -8.25 -14.11
N ALA A 95 2.86 -8.59 -15.36
CA ALA A 95 1.97 -8.50 -16.50
C ALA A 95 0.70 -9.36 -16.31
N SER A 96 0.88 -10.62 -15.90
CA SER A 96 -0.21 -11.56 -15.66
C SER A 96 -1.15 -11.08 -14.56
N VAL A 97 -0.58 -10.70 -13.40
CA VAL A 97 -1.36 -10.22 -12.25
C VAL A 97 -2.07 -8.90 -12.57
N ALA A 98 -1.39 -7.94 -13.22
CA ALA A 98 -1.98 -6.65 -13.58
C ALA A 98 -3.14 -6.81 -14.59
N THR A 99 -2.97 -7.70 -15.59
CA THR A 99 -4.01 -7.99 -16.58
C THR A 99 -5.23 -8.62 -15.92
N GLU A 100 -5.04 -9.61 -15.06
CA GLU A 100 -6.14 -10.25 -14.33
C GLU A 100 -6.86 -9.25 -13.42
N LEU A 101 -6.12 -8.46 -12.63
CA LEU A 101 -6.69 -7.42 -11.76
C LEU A 101 -7.49 -6.39 -12.54
N GLY A 102 -6.98 -5.93 -13.69
CA GLY A 102 -7.64 -4.91 -14.52
C GLY A 102 -8.89 -5.40 -15.23
N SER A 103 -9.16 -6.71 -15.24
CA SER A 103 -10.31 -7.31 -15.91
C SER A 103 -11.66 -6.86 -15.34
N ASP A 104 -12.73 -7.02 -16.12
CA ASP A 104 -14.11 -6.66 -15.74
C ASP A 104 -14.60 -7.44 -14.53
N ASN A 105 -14.08 -8.64 -14.32
CA ASN A 105 -14.45 -9.51 -13.20
C ASN A 105 -13.86 -9.06 -11.86
N LEU A 106 -12.84 -8.21 -11.87
CA LEU A 106 -12.16 -7.73 -10.66
C LEU A 106 -12.25 -6.20 -10.53
N MET A 107 -11.28 -5.46 -11.05
CA MET A 107 -11.22 -4.01 -10.89
C MET A 107 -11.96 -3.23 -11.99
N SER A 108 -12.30 -3.89 -13.09
CA SER A 108 -13.02 -3.30 -14.24
C SER A 108 -12.38 -1.97 -14.65
N THR A 109 -11.06 -2.02 -14.93
CA THR A 109 -10.27 -0.86 -15.31
C THR A 109 -10.71 -0.34 -16.66
N ALA A 110 -11.35 0.82 -16.68
CA ALA A 110 -11.88 1.40 -17.90
C ALA A 110 -10.76 1.92 -18.82
N PRO A 111 -10.89 1.79 -20.15
CA PRO A 111 -9.92 2.32 -21.11
C PRO A 111 -9.77 3.85 -21.05
N LYS A 112 -10.80 4.55 -20.56
CA LYS A 112 -10.79 5.99 -20.28
C LYS A 112 -11.31 6.21 -18.86
N GLY A 113 -10.44 6.67 -17.96
CA GLY A 113 -10.79 6.97 -16.57
C GLY A 113 -10.25 6.03 -15.50
N GLY A 114 -9.60 4.93 -15.88
CA GLY A 114 -8.88 4.04 -14.96
C GLY A 114 -9.78 3.23 -14.03
N THR A 115 -9.30 2.96 -12.83
CA THR A 115 -9.99 2.15 -11.82
C THR A 115 -10.60 3.02 -10.73
N ASN A 116 -11.89 2.81 -10.43
CA ASN A 116 -12.54 3.39 -9.25
C ASN A 116 -11.99 2.74 -7.98
N LEU A 117 -11.78 3.51 -6.91
CA LEU A 117 -11.15 3.02 -5.67
C LEU A 117 -12.01 1.96 -4.94
N GLN A 118 -13.36 2.00 -5.03
CA GLN A 118 -14.17 0.92 -4.49
C GLN A 118 -13.97 -0.37 -5.30
N LYS A 119 -13.86 -0.28 -6.63
CA LYS A 119 -13.53 -1.45 -7.48
C LYS A 119 -12.12 -1.98 -7.22
N PHE A 120 -11.16 -1.10 -6.90
CA PHE A 120 -9.84 -1.54 -6.42
C PHE A 120 -9.96 -2.39 -5.15
N VAL A 121 -10.68 -1.91 -4.12
CA VAL A 121 -10.88 -2.64 -2.87
C VAL A 121 -11.58 -3.99 -3.11
N ASP A 122 -12.65 -3.97 -3.89
CA ASP A 122 -13.44 -5.17 -4.19
C ASP A 122 -12.63 -6.19 -4.99
N GLY A 123 -11.96 -5.74 -6.06
CA GLY A 123 -11.15 -6.58 -6.93
C GLY A 123 -9.91 -7.16 -6.25
N LEU A 124 -9.19 -6.35 -5.46
CA LEU A 124 -8.06 -6.82 -4.65
C LEU A 124 -8.49 -7.91 -3.66
N SER A 125 -9.58 -7.63 -2.91
CA SER A 125 -10.10 -8.59 -1.94
C SER A 125 -10.56 -9.89 -2.59
N ALA A 126 -11.21 -9.81 -3.76
CA ALA A 126 -11.65 -10.98 -4.52
C ALA A 126 -10.45 -11.80 -5.05
N PHE A 127 -9.43 -11.13 -5.60
CA PHE A 127 -8.22 -11.77 -6.09
C PHE A 127 -7.49 -12.54 -4.99
N ILE A 128 -7.30 -11.92 -3.82
CA ILE A 128 -6.61 -12.55 -2.69
C ILE A 128 -7.41 -13.74 -2.16
N ARG A 129 -8.73 -13.63 -2.03
CA ARG A 129 -9.60 -14.76 -1.61
C ARG A 129 -9.58 -15.91 -2.62
N LYS A 130 -9.62 -15.61 -3.92
CA LYS A 130 -9.48 -16.61 -5.00
C LYS A 130 -8.15 -17.37 -4.88
N SER A 131 -7.08 -16.69 -4.45
CA SER A 131 -5.77 -17.29 -4.19
C SER A 131 -5.72 -18.11 -2.88
N GLY A 132 -6.82 -18.20 -2.14
CA GLY A 132 -6.95 -19.00 -0.91
C GLY A 132 -6.43 -18.29 0.35
N TYR A 133 -6.24 -16.98 0.30
CA TYR A 133 -5.87 -16.17 1.47
C TYR A 133 -7.03 -15.33 1.98
N ARG A 134 -6.89 -14.83 3.20
CA ARG A 134 -7.85 -13.91 3.84
C ARG A 134 -7.17 -12.56 4.05
N PRO A 135 -7.50 -11.53 3.24
CA PRO A 135 -6.88 -10.23 3.40
C PRO A 135 -7.44 -9.50 4.61
N SER A 136 -6.57 -8.81 5.35
CA SER A 136 -6.93 -7.72 6.24
C SER A 136 -6.57 -6.41 5.54
N LEU A 137 -7.57 -5.72 5.00
CA LEU A 137 -7.38 -4.48 4.26
C LEU A 137 -7.92 -3.30 5.07
N GLU A 138 -7.04 -2.36 5.42
CA GLU A 138 -7.42 -1.10 6.07
C GLU A 138 -7.38 0.04 5.05
N ALA A 139 -8.29 1.01 5.19
CA ALA A 139 -8.33 2.22 4.39
C ALA A 139 -8.23 3.47 5.28
N HIS A 140 -7.27 4.34 5.01
CA HIS A 140 -7.16 5.69 5.53
C HIS A 140 -7.62 6.66 4.45
N SER A 141 -8.70 7.40 4.67
CA SER A 141 -9.40 8.07 3.58
C SER A 141 -10.36 9.13 4.11
N PRO A 142 -10.72 10.17 3.32
CA PRO A 142 -11.78 11.11 3.73
C PRO A 142 -13.18 10.48 3.78
N TRP A 143 -13.37 9.28 3.23
CA TRP A 143 -14.62 8.52 3.26
C TRP A 143 -14.39 7.03 3.43
N SER A 144 -15.47 6.29 3.72
CA SER A 144 -15.42 4.85 3.97
C SER A 144 -15.58 4.02 2.70
N TYR A 145 -14.94 2.85 2.68
CA TYR A 145 -15.06 1.82 1.66
C TYR A 145 -15.78 0.59 2.21
N ARG A 146 -16.53 -0.10 1.36
CA ARG A 146 -17.03 -1.45 1.65
C ARG A 146 -15.91 -2.47 1.47
N ASN A 147 -16.05 -3.65 2.06
CA ASN A 147 -15.12 -4.77 1.92
C ASN A 147 -13.69 -4.49 2.39
N VAL A 148 -13.50 -3.51 3.27
CA VAL A 148 -12.29 -3.32 4.05
C VAL A 148 -12.51 -3.80 5.47
N THR A 149 -11.45 -4.26 6.13
CA THR A 149 -11.49 -4.70 7.53
C THR A 149 -11.72 -3.53 8.46
N ARG A 150 -11.13 -2.37 8.13
CA ARG A 150 -11.27 -1.14 8.93
C ARG A 150 -11.17 0.10 8.05
N ASN A 151 -12.03 1.06 8.32
CA ASN A 151 -11.95 2.42 7.78
C ASN A 151 -11.43 3.38 8.85
N HIS A 152 -10.42 4.17 8.51
CA HIS A 152 -9.91 5.30 9.27
C HIS A 152 -10.29 6.57 8.51
N THR A 153 -11.38 7.22 8.94
CA THR A 153 -11.91 8.40 8.25
C THR A 153 -11.12 9.64 8.63
N GLY A 154 -10.66 10.39 7.63
CA GLY A 154 -9.86 11.61 7.77
C GLY A 154 -8.51 11.52 7.07
N ALA A 155 -7.59 12.38 7.48
CA ALA A 155 -6.23 12.38 6.95
C ALA A 155 -5.48 11.09 7.32
N PRO A 156 -4.64 10.53 6.42
CA PRO A 156 -3.87 9.33 6.69
C PRO A 156 -2.89 9.50 7.86
N ASP A 157 -2.96 8.58 8.83
CA ASP A 157 -2.00 8.50 9.92
C ASP A 157 -0.70 7.84 9.44
N MET A 158 0.25 8.66 9.00
CA MET A 158 1.52 8.18 8.44
C MET A 158 2.40 7.47 9.46
N TYR A 159 2.26 7.75 10.77
CA TYR A 159 2.99 7.02 11.80
C TYR A 159 2.53 5.56 11.87
N LYS A 160 1.22 5.35 11.93
CA LYS A 160 0.62 4.01 11.90
C LYS A 160 0.97 3.29 10.60
N ILE A 161 0.81 3.95 9.44
CA ILE A 161 1.07 3.37 8.13
C ILE A 161 2.53 2.91 8.00
N ARG A 162 3.50 3.70 8.45
CA ARG A 162 4.92 3.32 8.48
C ARG A 162 5.19 2.13 9.38
N SER A 163 4.52 2.05 10.52
CA SER A 163 4.61 0.90 11.42
C SER A 163 4.10 -0.38 10.75
N GLU A 164 2.95 -0.32 10.06
CA GLU A 164 2.41 -1.47 9.30
C GLU A 164 3.34 -1.86 8.14
N PHE A 165 3.84 -0.85 7.40
CA PHE A 165 4.83 -1.08 6.35
C PHE A 165 6.06 -1.83 6.89
N ALA A 166 6.65 -1.38 8.00
CA ALA A 166 7.82 -2.02 8.60
C ALA A 166 7.54 -3.47 9.06
N ARG A 167 6.29 -3.81 9.42
CA ARG A 167 5.87 -5.18 9.72
C ARG A 167 5.66 -6.07 8.49
N GLY A 168 5.69 -5.50 7.29
CA GLY A 168 5.60 -6.26 6.05
C GLY A 168 4.26 -6.13 5.33
N ALA A 169 3.39 -5.21 5.74
CA ALA A 169 2.14 -4.95 5.03
C ALA A 169 2.38 -4.37 3.63
N GLY A 170 1.56 -4.75 2.64
CA GLY A 170 1.48 -4.06 1.36
C GLY A 170 0.82 -2.69 1.55
N VAL A 171 1.39 -1.62 0.96
CA VAL A 171 0.85 -0.27 1.13
C VAL A 171 0.72 0.43 -0.21
N TRP A 172 -0.47 0.92 -0.52
CA TRP A 172 -0.77 1.75 -1.69
C TRP A 172 -1.14 3.15 -1.27
N ILE A 173 -0.66 4.12 -2.03
CA ILE A 173 -0.93 5.54 -1.84
C ILE A 173 -1.67 6.06 -3.05
N SER A 174 -2.87 6.60 -2.84
CA SER A 174 -3.63 7.28 -3.89
C SER A 174 -3.52 8.78 -3.71
N VAL A 175 -2.99 9.41 -4.74
CA VAL A 175 -2.88 10.87 -4.84
C VAL A 175 -4.03 11.40 -5.66
N GLY A 176 -4.74 12.39 -5.12
CA GLY A 176 -5.74 13.16 -5.86
C GLY A 176 -5.09 14.38 -6.50
N PHE A 177 -5.40 14.64 -7.77
CA PHE A 177 -5.03 15.86 -8.45
C PHE A 177 -6.20 16.86 -8.38
N PHE A 178 -5.90 18.06 -7.94
CA PHE A 178 -6.90 19.10 -7.72
C PHE A 178 -6.53 20.37 -8.45
N LYS A 179 -7.55 21.11 -8.90
CA LYS A 179 -7.45 22.48 -9.34
C LYS A 179 -7.98 23.38 -8.23
N GLU A 180 -7.31 24.49 -7.99
CA GLU A 180 -7.80 25.52 -7.08
C GLU A 180 -9.12 26.10 -7.62
N GLY A 181 -10.09 26.25 -6.72
CA GLY A 181 -11.40 26.79 -7.02
C GLY A 181 -11.43 28.32 -7.00
N ASN A 182 -12.62 28.89 -7.15
CA ASN A 182 -12.81 30.36 -7.18
C ASN A 182 -12.67 31.00 -5.79
N ARG A 183 -12.82 30.24 -4.71
CA ARG A 183 -12.63 30.70 -3.33
C ARG A 183 -11.31 30.17 -2.81
N SER A 184 -10.62 30.99 -2.02
CA SER A 184 -9.40 30.54 -1.35
C SER A 184 -9.68 29.30 -0.48
N GLY A 185 -8.88 28.25 -0.64
CA GLY A 185 -9.04 26.99 0.06
C GLY A 185 -10.00 25.98 -0.58
N ASP A 186 -10.72 26.33 -1.64
CA ASP A 186 -11.53 25.38 -2.40
C ASP A 186 -10.66 24.64 -3.42
N PHE A 187 -10.82 23.31 -3.47
CA PHE A 187 -10.09 22.40 -4.37
C PHE A 187 -11.07 21.49 -5.09
N GLN A 188 -11.08 21.54 -6.41
CA GLN A 188 -11.87 20.66 -7.26
C GLN A 188 -11.00 19.51 -7.79
N ARG A 189 -11.40 18.26 -7.55
CA ARG A 189 -10.68 17.10 -8.05
C ARG A 189 -10.79 16.99 -9.56
N VAL A 190 -9.65 16.85 -10.23
CA VAL A 190 -9.55 16.72 -11.70
C VAL A 190 -8.95 15.39 -12.13
N GLY A 191 -8.42 14.59 -11.19
CA GLY A 191 -7.83 13.30 -11.49
C GLY A 191 -7.35 12.58 -10.23
N GLY A 192 -6.64 11.50 -10.44
CA GLY A 192 -6.00 10.75 -9.37
C GLY A 192 -5.03 9.72 -9.92
N HIS A 193 -4.13 9.27 -9.06
CA HIS A 193 -3.09 8.34 -9.39
C HIS A 193 -2.84 7.38 -8.22
N MET A 194 -2.54 6.12 -8.52
CA MET A 194 -2.20 5.11 -7.52
C MET A 194 -0.74 4.73 -7.66
N THR A 195 -0.04 4.75 -6.53
CA THR A 195 1.36 4.37 -6.41
C THR A 195 1.55 3.33 -5.30
N THR A 196 2.74 2.77 -5.22
CA THR A 196 3.11 1.80 -4.19
C THR A 196 4.13 2.42 -3.24
N MET A 197 3.90 2.34 -1.93
CA MET A 197 4.91 2.70 -0.95
C MET A 197 6.02 1.65 -0.96
N ALA A 198 7.25 2.09 -1.25
CA ALA A 198 8.43 1.24 -1.34
C ALA A 198 9.45 1.51 -0.22
N GLY A 199 9.31 2.64 0.49
CA GLY A 199 10.16 3.00 1.61
C GLY A 199 9.75 4.31 2.27
N PHE A 200 10.49 4.69 3.31
CA PHE A 200 10.33 5.97 4.00
C PHE A 200 11.59 6.35 4.79
N GLY A 201 11.68 7.62 5.17
CA GLY A 201 12.64 8.11 6.14
C GLY A 201 14.04 8.40 5.60
N VAL A 202 14.23 8.35 4.27
CA VAL A 202 15.48 8.70 3.59
C VAL A 202 15.15 9.54 2.37
N ASN A 203 15.87 10.61 2.14
CA ASN A 203 15.69 11.49 0.98
C ASN A 203 16.56 11.03 -0.22
N GLU A 204 16.47 11.75 -1.35
CA GLU A 204 17.16 11.46 -2.61
C GLU A 204 18.70 11.43 -2.48
N ARG A 205 19.23 12.10 -1.44
CA ARG A 205 20.68 12.18 -1.14
C ARG A 205 21.14 11.08 -0.19
N GLY A 206 20.22 10.17 0.23
CA GLY A 206 20.50 9.12 1.19
C GLY A 206 20.56 9.60 2.64
N ALA A 207 20.23 10.86 2.91
CA ALA A 207 20.18 11.39 4.27
C ALA A 207 18.85 11.02 4.95
N THR A 208 18.89 10.76 6.25
CA THR A 208 17.70 10.51 7.05
C THR A 208 16.80 11.74 7.06
N ASP A 209 15.58 11.57 6.61
CA ASP A 209 14.51 12.56 6.62
C ASP A 209 13.19 11.85 6.96
N ARG A 210 12.72 12.06 8.19
CA ARG A 210 11.60 11.30 8.75
C ARG A 210 10.27 11.54 8.02
N ASP A 211 10.13 12.63 7.30
CA ASP A 211 8.88 12.99 6.63
C ASP A 211 8.80 12.43 5.21
N VAL A 212 9.93 12.05 4.63
CA VAL A 212 9.97 11.49 3.28
C VAL A 212 9.29 10.14 3.18
N ILE A 213 8.50 9.98 2.13
CA ILE A 213 7.89 8.72 1.69
C ILE A 213 8.48 8.39 0.31
N ILE A 214 8.87 7.13 0.10
CA ILE A 214 9.46 6.68 -1.16
C ILE A 214 8.46 5.78 -1.87
N LEU A 215 8.17 6.10 -3.13
CA LEU A 215 7.21 5.40 -3.95
C LEU A 215 7.88 4.69 -5.13
N HIS A 216 7.29 3.57 -5.52
CA HIS A 216 7.33 3.06 -6.89
C HIS A 216 6.11 3.60 -7.62
N ASP A 217 6.36 4.39 -8.66
CA ASP A 217 5.31 5.11 -9.39
C ASP A 217 5.09 4.48 -10.76
N PRO A 218 3.95 3.84 -11.02
CA PRO A 218 3.69 3.20 -12.31
C PRO A 218 3.52 4.17 -13.48
N ASP A 219 3.46 5.48 -13.25
CA ASP A 219 3.34 6.50 -14.32
C ASP A 219 4.63 7.29 -14.55
N ASP A 220 5.77 6.67 -14.36
CA ASP A 220 7.07 7.34 -14.54
C ASP A 220 7.49 7.52 -16.02
N GLY A 221 6.53 7.90 -16.84
CA GLY A 221 6.74 8.53 -18.14
C GLY A 221 7.84 7.91 -19.02
N HIS A 222 7.64 6.70 -19.54
CA HIS A 222 8.42 6.07 -20.61
C HIS A 222 9.90 5.75 -20.34
N ARG A 223 10.39 5.81 -19.14
CA ARG A 223 11.77 5.45 -18.80
C ARG A 223 11.83 4.03 -18.26
N ALA A 224 12.58 3.17 -18.90
CA ALA A 224 12.79 1.77 -18.53
C ALA A 224 13.69 1.59 -17.28
N SER A 225 13.94 2.63 -16.52
CA SER A 225 14.77 2.60 -15.31
C SER A 225 13.91 2.74 -14.06
N VAL A 226 14.23 1.97 -13.03
CA VAL A 226 13.70 2.08 -11.68
C VAL A 226 13.57 3.54 -11.28
N GLN A 227 12.36 4.05 -11.15
CA GLN A 227 12.11 5.45 -10.84
C GLN A 227 11.45 5.57 -9.48
N ARG A 228 12.29 5.79 -8.49
CA ARG A 228 11.85 6.10 -7.15
C ARG A 228 11.37 7.53 -7.10
N ARG A 229 10.13 7.73 -6.68
CA ARG A 229 9.60 9.05 -6.39
C ARG A 229 9.69 9.31 -4.90
N TYR A 230 10.31 10.40 -4.53
CA TYR A 230 10.41 10.85 -3.15
C TYR A 230 9.35 11.90 -2.90
N LEU A 231 8.45 11.64 -1.95
CA LEU A 231 7.45 12.60 -1.52
C LEU A 231 7.99 13.37 -0.32
N HIS A 232 7.92 14.71 -0.42
CA HIS A 232 8.16 15.66 0.66
C HIS A 232 6.82 16.27 1.05
N PRO A 233 6.06 15.64 1.95
CA PRO A 233 4.70 16.05 2.25
C PRO A 233 4.65 17.28 3.15
N GLU A 234 3.72 18.19 2.84
CA GLU A 234 3.40 19.34 3.67
C GLU A 234 1.93 19.24 4.14
N ARG A 235 1.64 19.58 5.39
CA ARG A 235 0.26 19.56 5.90
C ARG A 235 -0.56 20.70 5.31
N ILE A 236 -1.73 20.35 4.78
CA ILE A 236 -2.71 21.34 4.29
C ILE A 236 -3.50 21.85 5.46
N ARG A 237 -3.87 23.15 5.40
CA ARG A 237 -4.74 23.81 6.35
C ARG A 237 -5.79 24.63 5.60
N ASN A 238 -6.99 24.76 6.19
CA ASN A 238 -8.10 25.56 5.64
C ASN A 238 -8.47 25.18 4.20
N ALA A 239 -8.52 23.89 3.90
CA ALA A 239 -8.79 23.38 2.57
C ALA A 239 -10.03 22.49 2.53
N VAL A 240 -10.78 22.60 1.42
CA VAL A 240 -12.03 21.90 1.21
C VAL A 240 -12.07 21.32 -0.20
N HIS A 241 -12.42 20.05 -0.31
CA HIS A 241 -12.76 19.43 -1.58
C HIS A 241 -14.19 19.81 -1.96
N VAL A 242 -14.37 20.42 -3.13
CA VAL A 242 -15.68 20.82 -3.66
C VAL A 242 -15.99 20.10 -4.98
N ASP A 243 -17.29 19.92 -5.28
CA ASP A 243 -17.74 19.43 -6.59
C ASP A 243 -17.70 20.56 -7.66
N SER A 244 -18.13 20.25 -8.88
CA SER A 244 -18.18 21.20 -9.99
C SER A 244 -19.12 22.41 -9.73
N ASN A 245 -20.03 22.28 -8.78
CA ASN A 245 -20.99 23.32 -8.39
C ASN A 245 -20.52 24.12 -7.15
N GLY A 246 -19.31 23.83 -6.64
CA GLY A 246 -18.76 24.46 -5.44
C GLY A 246 -19.36 23.95 -4.13
N ARG A 247 -20.09 22.82 -4.14
CA ARG A 247 -20.62 22.19 -2.93
C ARG A 247 -19.52 21.38 -2.26
N GLN A 248 -19.36 21.57 -0.95
CA GLN A 248 -18.39 20.82 -0.16
C GLN A 248 -18.65 19.31 -0.21
N ILE A 249 -17.61 18.55 -0.53
CA ILE A 249 -17.57 17.07 -0.48
C ILE A 249 -16.84 16.60 0.77
N ALA A 250 -15.65 17.15 1.06
CA ALA A 250 -14.84 16.77 2.21
C ALA A 250 -13.96 17.93 2.68
N ARG A 251 -13.56 17.92 3.95
CA ARG A 251 -12.46 18.75 4.45
C ARG A 251 -11.14 18.08 4.11
N LEU A 252 -10.12 18.88 3.79
CA LEU A 252 -8.78 18.44 3.46
C LEU A 252 -7.75 18.89 4.50
N ASP A 253 -8.21 19.42 5.63
CA ASP A 253 -7.33 19.79 6.73
C ASP A 253 -6.54 18.58 7.22
N ASP A 254 -5.26 18.79 7.51
CA ASP A 254 -4.28 17.76 7.92
C ASP A 254 -3.91 16.73 6.84
N PHE A 255 -4.55 16.75 5.66
CA PHE A 255 -4.06 15.98 4.53
C PHE A 255 -2.70 16.49 4.07
N LEU A 256 -2.00 15.69 3.27
CA LEU A 256 -0.63 15.96 2.87
C LEU A 256 -0.58 16.45 1.42
N ASP A 257 -0.14 17.70 1.23
CA ASP A 257 0.24 18.24 -0.09
C ASP A 257 1.58 17.61 -0.51
N VAL A 258 1.60 17.03 -1.68
CA VAL A 258 2.79 16.41 -2.29
C VAL A 258 3.07 17.00 -3.68
N SER A 259 2.55 18.18 -3.95
CA SER A 259 2.64 18.87 -5.25
C SER A 259 4.06 19.04 -5.74
N ASN A 260 5.00 19.31 -4.83
CA ASN A 260 6.44 19.44 -5.15
C ASN A 260 7.02 18.19 -5.79
N SER A 261 6.48 17.00 -5.45
CA SER A 261 6.96 15.72 -5.95
C SER A 261 6.31 15.30 -7.27
N PHE A 262 5.23 15.98 -7.70
CA PHE A 262 4.49 15.67 -8.92
C PHE A 262 4.60 16.76 -10.01
N ASN A 263 5.50 17.74 -9.84
CA ASN A 263 5.70 18.83 -10.80
C ASN A 263 4.38 19.51 -11.22
N MET A 264 3.52 19.78 -10.24
CA MET A 264 2.21 20.37 -10.51
C MET A 264 2.36 21.80 -11.06
N ARG A 265 1.57 22.12 -12.09
CA ARG A 265 1.50 23.49 -12.61
C ARG A 265 0.80 24.43 -11.62
N GLN A 266 1.03 25.73 -11.75
CA GLN A 266 0.39 26.75 -10.93
C GLN A 266 -1.15 26.59 -10.91
N GLY A 267 -1.77 26.71 -9.74
CA GLY A 267 -3.20 26.52 -9.54
C GLY A 267 -3.64 25.04 -9.49
N TYR A 268 -2.67 24.12 -9.45
CA TYR A 268 -2.96 22.69 -9.25
C TYR A 268 -2.21 22.13 -8.04
N ARG A 269 -2.84 21.17 -7.36
CA ARG A 269 -2.27 20.46 -6.21
C ARG A 269 -2.33 18.96 -6.40
N ALA A 270 -1.32 18.29 -5.88
CA ALA A 270 -1.32 16.84 -5.67
C ALA A 270 -1.46 16.57 -4.18
N ILE A 271 -2.53 15.92 -3.77
CA ILE A 271 -2.87 15.68 -2.36
C ILE A 271 -2.91 14.18 -2.11
N LEU A 272 -2.19 13.70 -1.11
CA LEU A 272 -2.25 12.32 -0.66
C LEU A 272 -3.59 12.10 0.03
N MET A 273 -4.52 11.44 -0.67
CA MET A 273 -5.92 11.33 -0.28
C MET A 273 -6.26 10.03 0.43
N HIS A 274 -5.71 8.92 -0.06
CA HIS A 274 -6.03 7.61 0.46
C HIS A 274 -4.76 6.79 0.65
N VAL A 275 -4.73 6.02 1.71
CA VAL A 275 -3.74 4.97 1.90
C VAL A 275 -4.47 3.67 2.21
N PHE A 276 -4.11 2.62 1.48
CA PHE A 276 -4.62 1.28 1.71
C PHE A 276 -3.49 0.41 2.24
N VAL A 277 -3.76 -0.30 3.32
CA VAL A 277 -2.79 -1.16 4.01
C VAL A 277 -3.32 -2.58 4.00
N LEU A 278 -2.56 -3.50 3.40
CA LEU A 278 -2.88 -4.91 3.31
C LEU A 278 -1.96 -5.71 4.23
N ASP A 279 -2.54 -6.35 5.22
CA ASP A 279 -1.92 -7.42 5.99
C ASP A 279 -2.47 -8.79 5.57
N MET A 280 -1.60 -9.83 5.58
CA MET A 280 -1.90 -11.15 5.02
C MET A 280 -1.70 -12.25 6.05
#